data_d3475c71cc24a81bfec3fe010de3bf5e
#
_entry.id   d3475c71cc24a81bfec3fe010de3bf5e
#
_cell.length_a   1.000
_cell.length_b   1.000
_cell.length_c   1.000
_cell.angle_alpha   90.00
_cell.angle_beta   90.00
_cell.angle_gamma   90.00
#
_symmetry.space_group_name_H-M   'P 1'
#
loop_
_entity.id
_entity.type
_entity.pdbx_description
1 polymer ?
#
loop_
_entity_poly.entity_id
_entity_poly.type
_entity_poly.pdbx_seq_one_letter_code
_entity_poly.pdbx_strand_id
1 'polypeptide(L)'
;MDVYACDHTKELIIKAHNNDKSAREKLVIDNSGLVWSIVKRFTGRGAEMEDLYQIGCIGLIKAIDNFNMDYDVKFSTYAVPMITGEIKRFLRDDGIIKISRSIKENGYKCFTASQKLKGILNREPTIEELSRETGIATEDIIVTMEAGDCVESIYKTIYQKDGNEVCLIDKLEGKDGGSDSIIAVSYTHLRAHETLRHL
;
A
#
# COMPACT_ATOMS: atom_id res chain seq x y z
N MET A 1 -39.45 12.31 -4.88
CA MET A 1 -39.22 11.33 -5.97
C MET A 1 -38.47 10.06 -5.54
N ASP A 2 -38.40 9.69 -4.23
CA ASP A 2 -37.44 8.67 -3.77
C ASP A 2 -38.06 7.42 -3.10
N VAL A 3 -39.39 7.32 -2.99
CA VAL A 3 -40.02 6.17 -2.34
C VAL A 3 -40.02 4.95 -3.28
N TYR A 4 -40.30 5.16 -4.57
CA TYR A 4 -40.32 4.07 -5.57
C TYR A 4 -38.96 3.47 -5.87
N ALA A 5 -37.88 4.24 -5.79
CA ALA A 5 -36.50 3.72 -5.98
C ALA A 5 -36.08 2.83 -4.81
N CYS A 6 -36.57 3.10 -3.60
CA CYS A 6 -36.24 2.31 -2.41
C CYS A 6 -36.93 0.94 -2.44
N ASP A 7 -38.17 0.85 -2.92
CA ASP A 7 -38.89 -0.41 -2.97
C ASP A 7 -38.33 -1.36 -4.06
N HIS A 8 -38.00 -0.80 -5.22
CA HIS A 8 -37.36 -1.62 -6.29
C HIS A 8 -36.01 -2.20 -5.88
N THR A 9 -35.21 -1.42 -5.18
CA THR A 9 -33.90 -1.91 -4.67
C THR A 9 -34.09 -3.04 -3.66
N LYS A 10 -35.09 -2.93 -2.76
CA LYS A 10 -35.40 -3.99 -1.81
C LYS A 10 -35.83 -5.28 -2.48
N GLU A 11 -36.70 -5.22 -3.50
CA GLU A 11 -37.13 -6.38 -4.27
C GLU A 11 -35.96 -7.08 -4.97
N LEU A 12 -35.06 -6.32 -5.57
CA LEU A 12 -33.86 -6.87 -6.22
C LEU A 12 -32.91 -7.53 -5.21
N ILE A 13 -32.77 -6.97 -4.01
CA ILE A 13 -31.94 -7.57 -2.96
C ILE A 13 -32.56 -8.91 -2.49
N ILE A 14 -33.87 -9.00 -2.32
CA ILE A 14 -34.54 -10.26 -2.00
C ILE A 14 -34.27 -11.32 -3.06
N LYS A 15 -34.36 -10.98 -4.33
CA LYS A 15 -34.04 -11.88 -5.45
C LYS A 15 -32.56 -12.30 -5.43
N ALA A 16 -31.65 -11.36 -5.16
CA ALA A 16 -30.22 -11.63 -5.06
C ALA A 16 -29.90 -12.61 -3.90
N HIS A 17 -30.57 -12.48 -2.75
CA HIS A 17 -30.46 -13.40 -1.63
C HIS A 17 -30.98 -14.82 -1.97
N ASN A 18 -31.94 -14.92 -2.90
CA ASN A 18 -32.43 -16.18 -3.43
C ASN A 18 -31.53 -16.74 -4.56
N ASN A 19 -30.27 -16.31 -4.67
CA ASN A 19 -29.29 -16.71 -5.67
C ASN A 19 -29.62 -16.33 -7.12
N ASP A 20 -30.45 -15.32 -7.35
CA ASP A 20 -30.66 -14.76 -8.69
C ASP A 20 -29.45 -13.89 -9.09
N LYS A 21 -28.63 -14.43 -10.01
CA LYS A 21 -27.44 -13.74 -10.54
C LYS A 21 -27.81 -12.48 -11.31
N SER A 22 -28.91 -12.50 -12.08
CA SER A 22 -29.37 -11.37 -12.88
C SER A 22 -29.78 -10.19 -11.99
N ALA A 23 -30.49 -10.46 -10.88
CA ALA A 23 -30.84 -9.41 -9.90
C ALA A 23 -29.58 -8.82 -9.25
N ARG A 24 -28.58 -9.64 -8.93
CA ARG A 24 -27.30 -9.20 -8.35
C ARG A 24 -26.53 -8.31 -9.33
N GLU A 25 -26.39 -8.73 -10.60
CA GLU A 25 -25.73 -7.93 -11.66
C GLU A 25 -26.41 -6.58 -11.83
N LYS A 26 -27.72 -6.56 -11.90
CA LYS A 26 -28.50 -5.32 -12.01
C LYS A 26 -28.25 -4.38 -10.82
N LEU A 27 -28.22 -4.89 -9.59
CA LEU A 27 -27.90 -4.11 -8.41
C LEU A 27 -26.51 -3.49 -8.47
N VAL A 28 -25.51 -4.22 -8.97
CA VAL A 28 -24.14 -3.71 -9.11
C VAL A 28 -24.09 -2.60 -10.15
N ILE A 29 -24.77 -2.77 -11.30
CA ILE A 29 -24.81 -1.77 -12.36
C ILE A 29 -25.52 -0.50 -11.88
N ASP A 30 -26.68 -0.63 -11.25
CA ASP A 30 -27.49 0.49 -10.77
C ASP A 30 -26.75 1.31 -9.68
N ASN A 31 -25.89 0.66 -8.89
CA ASN A 31 -25.09 1.30 -7.83
C ASN A 31 -23.64 1.61 -8.24
N SER A 32 -23.27 1.43 -9.51
CA SER A 32 -21.91 1.73 -10.01
C SER A 32 -21.48 3.17 -9.77
N GLY A 33 -22.39 4.12 -9.95
CA GLY A 33 -22.15 5.54 -9.67
C GLY A 33 -21.82 5.83 -8.21
N LEU A 34 -22.41 5.07 -7.26
CA LEU A 34 -22.08 5.16 -5.83
C LEU A 34 -20.63 4.72 -5.59
N VAL A 35 -20.21 3.60 -6.17
CA VAL A 35 -18.81 3.10 -6.07
C VAL A 35 -17.86 4.16 -6.60
N TRP A 36 -18.08 4.71 -7.81
CA TRP A 36 -17.26 5.76 -8.38
C TRP A 36 -17.16 7.01 -7.50
N SER A 37 -18.24 7.43 -6.88
CA SER A 37 -18.24 8.59 -5.97
C SER A 37 -17.35 8.38 -4.75
N ILE A 38 -17.22 7.13 -4.28
CA ILE A 38 -16.38 6.78 -3.16
C ILE A 38 -14.91 6.66 -3.61
N VAL A 39 -14.64 5.99 -4.74
CA VAL A 39 -13.30 5.79 -5.30
C VAL A 39 -12.59 7.12 -5.54
N LYS A 40 -13.28 8.13 -6.06
CA LYS A 40 -12.71 9.48 -6.27
C LYS A 40 -12.07 10.08 -5.02
N ARG A 41 -12.50 9.70 -3.81
CA ARG A 41 -11.91 10.19 -2.54
C ARG A 41 -10.55 9.53 -2.21
N PHE A 42 -10.21 8.46 -2.92
CA PHE A 42 -8.98 7.69 -2.70
C PHE A 42 -7.96 7.85 -3.83
N THR A 43 -8.23 8.73 -4.80
CA THR A 43 -7.31 9.04 -5.90
C THR A 43 -5.97 9.54 -5.37
N GLY A 44 -4.87 9.14 -6.01
CA GLY A 44 -3.52 9.59 -5.66
C GLY A 44 -2.88 8.88 -4.44
N ARG A 45 -3.42 7.73 -4.03
CA ARG A 45 -2.90 6.95 -2.88
C ARG A 45 -2.06 5.74 -3.30
N GLY A 46 -1.46 5.76 -4.49
CA GLY A 46 -0.54 4.71 -4.95
C GLY A 46 -1.20 3.53 -5.66
N ALA A 47 -2.53 3.52 -5.83
CA ALA A 47 -3.26 2.51 -6.59
C ALA A 47 -4.00 3.15 -7.77
N GLU A 48 -4.19 2.39 -8.84
CA GLU A 48 -4.95 2.83 -10.00
C GLU A 48 -6.43 2.95 -9.67
N MET A 49 -7.11 3.91 -10.31
CA MET A 49 -8.55 4.14 -10.06
C MET A 49 -9.41 2.95 -10.45
N GLU A 50 -9.03 2.24 -11.48
CA GLU A 50 -9.72 1.06 -11.97
C GLU A 50 -9.65 -0.10 -10.98
N ASP A 51 -8.47 -0.32 -10.37
CA ASP A 51 -8.29 -1.32 -9.32
C ASP A 51 -9.13 -0.98 -8.09
N LEU A 52 -9.09 0.28 -7.66
CA LEU A 52 -9.92 0.76 -6.55
C LEU A 52 -11.42 0.60 -6.83
N TYR A 53 -11.84 0.77 -8.10
CA TYR A 53 -13.20 0.55 -8.50
C TYR A 53 -13.59 -0.93 -8.41
N GLN A 54 -12.73 -1.85 -8.87
CA GLN A 54 -12.98 -3.30 -8.75
C GLN A 54 -13.09 -3.72 -7.27
N ILE A 55 -12.19 -3.24 -6.43
CA ILE A 55 -12.26 -3.48 -4.98
C ILE A 55 -13.53 -2.88 -4.37
N GLY A 56 -13.92 -1.69 -4.83
CA GLY A 56 -15.19 -1.07 -4.44
C GLY A 56 -16.41 -1.92 -4.83
N CYS A 57 -16.40 -2.51 -6.04
CA CYS A 57 -17.45 -3.44 -6.47
C CYS A 57 -17.51 -4.69 -5.59
N ILE A 58 -16.36 -5.23 -5.16
CA ILE A 58 -16.33 -6.35 -4.19
C ILE A 58 -17.00 -5.92 -2.87
N GLY A 59 -16.70 -4.71 -2.39
CA GLY A 59 -17.34 -4.15 -1.21
C GLY A 59 -18.85 -3.98 -1.36
N LEU A 60 -19.33 -3.56 -2.56
CA LEU A 60 -20.75 -3.44 -2.89
C LEU A 60 -21.43 -4.83 -2.91
N ILE A 61 -20.81 -5.83 -3.51
CA ILE A 61 -21.35 -7.21 -3.54
C ILE A 61 -21.50 -7.75 -2.11
N LYS A 62 -20.48 -7.59 -1.26
CA LYS A 62 -20.57 -7.94 0.15
C LYS A 62 -21.68 -7.20 0.89
N ALA A 63 -21.92 -5.92 0.52
CA ALA A 63 -23.02 -5.16 1.09
C ALA A 63 -24.37 -5.70 0.63
N ILE A 64 -24.53 -6.12 -0.63
CA ILE A 64 -25.76 -6.75 -1.12
C ILE A 64 -26.02 -8.06 -0.38
N ASP A 65 -25.00 -8.92 -0.26
CA ASP A 65 -25.15 -10.25 0.35
C ASP A 65 -25.47 -10.20 1.84
N ASN A 66 -24.96 -9.18 2.56
CA ASN A 66 -25.12 -9.07 4.01
C ASN A 66 -26.18 -8.03 4.45
N PHE A 67 -26.88 -7.40 3.52
CA PHE A 67 -27.88 -6.40 3.87
C PHE A 67 -29.08 -7.04 4.54
N ASN A 68 -29.38 -6.64 5.77
CA ASN A 68 -30.58 -7.08 6.48
C ASN A 68 -31.73 -6.08 6.26
N MET A 69 -32.85 -6.60 5.77
CA MET A 69 -34.07 -5.85 5.47
C MET A 69 -34.85 -5.41 6.71
N ASP A 70 -34.59 -6.03 7.87
CA ASP A 70 -35.31 -5.72 9.11
C ASP A 70 -34.97 -4.32 9.65
N TYR A 71 -33.84 -3.76 9.20
CA TYR A 71 -33.45 -2.41 9.59
C TYR A 71 -34.07 -1.38 8.64
N ASP A 72 -34.68 -0.35 9.22
CA ASP A 72 -35.25 0.77 8.46
C ASP A 72 -34.15 1.78 8.04
N VAL A 73 -33.20 1.29 7.26
CA VAL A 73 -32.10 2.08 6.70
C VAL A 73 -32.05 1.94 5.19
N LYS A 74 -31.65 3.00 4.49
CA LYS A 74 -31.43 2.95 3.04
C LYS A 74 -30.21 2.07 2.73
N PHE A 75 -30.31 1.26 1.67
CA PHE A 75 -29.20 0.41 1.22
C PHE A 75 -27.90 1.19 1.03
N SER A 76 -27.96 2.38 0.43
CA SER A 76 -26.78 3.24 0.23
C SER A 76 -26.07 3.61 1.53
N THR A 77 -26.82 3.83 2.62
CA THR A 77 -26.24 4.14 3.94
C THR A 77 -25.42 2.98 4.49
N TYR A 78 -25.84 1.74 4.22
CA TYR A 78 -25.12 0.53 4.59
C TYR A 78 -23.97 0.22 3.64
N ALA A 79 -24.16 0.42 2.33
CA ALA A 79 -23.16 0.10 1.31
C ALA A 79 -21.91 1.00 1.38
N VAL A 80 -22.07 2.31 1.66
CA VAL A 80 -20.93 3.26 1.70
C VAL A 80 -19.82 2.85 2.67
N PRO A 81 -20.09 2.52 3.96
CA PRO A 81 -19.04 2.06 4.87
C PRO A 81 -18.43 0.72 4.45
N MET A 82 -19.21 -0.19 3.86
CA MET A 82 -18.71 -1.49 3.37
C MET A 82 -17.72 -1.29 2.22
N ILE A 83 -18.10 -0.51 1.19
CA ILE A 83 -17.22 -0.17 0.05
C ILE A 83 -15.95 0.54 0.55
N THR A 84 -16.12 1.55 1.41
CA THR A 84 -15.00 2.30 1.98
C THR A 84 -14.06 1.41 2.79
N GLY A 85 -14.61 0.44 3.53
CA GLY A 85 -13.86 -0.52 4.33
C GLY A 85 -12.98 -1.43 3.47
N GLU A 86 -13.52 -1.98 2.38
CA GLU A 86 -12.76 -2.83 1.45
C GLU A 86 -11.65 -2.04 0.75
N ILE A 87 -11.92 -0.83 0.28
CA ILE A 87 -10.90 0.04 -0.34
C ILE A 87 -9.78 0.37 0.67
N LYS A 88 -10.12 0.75 1.91
CA LYS A 88 -9.12 1.01 2.94
C LYS A 88 -8.32 -0.22 3.31
N ARG A 89 -8.96 -1.40 3.33
CA ARG A 89 -8.28 -2.67 3.57
C ARG A 89 -7.28 -2.97 2.46
N PHE A 90 -7.70 -2.85 1.20
CA PHE A 90 -6.83 -3.03 0.05
C PHE A 90 -5.62 -2.10 0.13
N LEU A 91 -5.81 -0.78 0.23
CA LEU A 91 -4.72 0.21 0.31
C LEU A 91 -3.75 -0.03 1.49
N ARG A 92 -4.25 -0.63 2.58
CA ARG A 92 -3.39 -0.99 3.71
C ARG A 92 -2.55 -2.22 3.41
N ASP A 93 -3.13 -3.22 2.75
CA ASP A 93 -2.53 -4.53 2.54
C ASP A 93 -1.77 -4.61 1.21
N ASP A 94 -2.06 -3.70 0.26
CA ASP A 94 -1.41 -3.55 -1.03
C ASP A 94 -0.16 -2.69 -0.90
N GLY A 95 0.99 -3.32 -0.86
CA GLY A 95 2.30 -2.68 -0.81
C GLY A 95 3.37 -3.62 -1.33
N ILE A 96 4.36 -3.08 -2.07
CA ILE A 96 5.50 -3.84 -2.61
C ILE A 96 6.21 -4.60 -1.49
N ILE A 97 6.34 -3.97 -0.31
CA ILE A 97 6.89 -4.59 0.89
C ILE A 97 5.78 -4.69 1.94
N LYS A 98 5.61 -5.89 2.50
CA LYS A 98 4.66 -6.13 3.57
C LYS A 98 5.19 -5.60 4.89
N ILE A 99 4.58 -4.51 5.36
CA ILE A 99 4.89 -3.89 6.65
C ILE A 99 3.85 -4.32 7.69
N SER A 100 4.27 -4.61 8.93
CA SER A 100 3.38 -4.98 10.03
C SER A 100 2.37 -3.86 10.36
N ARG A 101 1.22 -4.24 10.91
CA ARG A 101 0.18 -3.26 11.30
C ARG A 101 0.68 -2.31 12.38
N SER A 102 1.43 -2.81 13.35
CA SER A 102 1.99 -1.99 14.43
C SER A 102 2.88 -0.88 13.92
N ILE A 103 3.77 -1.18 12.95
CA ILE A 103 4.64 -0.19 12.32
C ILE A 103 3.80 0.85 11.57
N LYS A 104 2.79 0.43 10.78
CA LYS A 104 1.90 1.37 10.06
C LYS A 104 1.10 2.26 11.02
N GLU A 105 0.61 1.72 12.13
CA GLU A 105 -0.10 2.49 13.17
C GLU A 105 0.82 3.49 13.87
N ASN A 106 2.03 3.06 14.22
CA ASN A 106 3.05 3.93 14.78
C ASN A 106 3.44 5.04 13.79
N GLY A 107 3.59 4.72 12.50
CA GLY A 107 3.86 5.69 11.44
C GLY A 107 2.79 6.77 11.34
N TYR A 108 1.52 6.39 11.42
CA TYR A 108 0.42 7.35 11.45
C TYR A 108 0.45 8.25 12.67
N LYS A 109 0.74 7.69 13.86
CA LYS A 109 0.89 8.47 15.09
C LYS A 109 2.06 9.45 15.01
N CYS A 110 3.23 8.99 14.54
CA CYS A 110 4.41 9.81 14.34
C CYS A 110 4.16 10.93 13.33
N PHE A 111 3.51 10.63 12.20
CA PHE A 111 3.15 11.63 11.20
C PHE A 111 2.22 12.71 11.77
N THR A 112 1.18 12.31 12.49
CA THR A 112 0.23 13.25 13.11
C THR A 112 0.90 14.12 14.16
N ALA A 113 1.75 13.54 15.01
CA ALA A 113 2.53 14.25 16.00
C ALA A 113 3.54 15.22 15.36
N SER A 114 4.20 14.78 14.28
CA SER A 114 5.13 15.61 13.51
C SER A 114 4.45 16.85 12.93
N GLN A 115 3.28 16.69 12.32
CA GLN A 115 2.51 17.82 11.79
C GLN A 115 2.10 18.81 12.88
N LYS A 116 1.68 18.30 14.03
CA LYS A 116 1.30 19.12 15.18
C LYS A 116 2.50 19.91 15.75
N LEU A 117 3.62 19.22 15.98
CA LEU A 117 4.85 19.84 16.51
C LEU A 117 5.47 20.82 15.49
N LYS A 118 5.42 20.53 14.20
CA LYS A 118 5.90 21.42 13.13
C LYS A 118 5.14 22.75 13.15
N GLY A 119 3.81 22.70 13.38
CA GLY A 119 2.99 23.92 13.54
C GLY A 119 3.34 24.76 14.77
N ILE A 120 3.81 24.14 15.86
CA ILE A 120 4.16 24.80 17.11
C ILE A 120 5.61 25.33 17.07
N LEU A 121 6.55 24.49 16.60
CA LEU A 121 7.99 24.76 16.65
C LEU A 121 8.50 25.55 15.44
N ASN A 122 7.71 25.67 14.36
CA ASN A 122 8.12 26.23 13.06
C ASN A 122 9.40 25.59 12.48
N ARG A 123 9.73 24.36 12.89
CA ARG A 123 10.82 23.52 12.37
C ARG A 123 10.41 22.06 12.40
N GLU A 124 11.19 21.20 11.79
CA GLU A 124 10.98 19.77 11.93
C GLU A 124 11.30 19.28 13.34
N PRO A 125 10.42 18.45 13.94
CA PRO A 125 10.65 17.90 15.26
C PRO A 125 11.77 16.87 15.23
N THR A 126 12.52 16.78 16.34
CA THR A 126 13.53 15.73 16.53
C THR A 126 12.86 14.40 16.93
N ILE A 127 13.61 13.29 16.78
CA ILE A 127 13.12 11.95 17.16
C ILE A 127 12.75 11.90 18.65
N GLU A 128 13.52 12.57 19.50
CA GLU A 128 13.25 12.65 20.93
C GLU A 128 11.96 13.41 21.25
N GLU A 129 11.68 14.50 20.52
CA GLU A 129 10.44 15.27 20.66
C GLU A 129 9.23 14.45 20.21
N LEU A 130 9.37 13.69 19.12
CA LEU A 130 8.35 12.75 18.66
C LEU A 130 8.11 11.63 19.68
N SER A 131 9.17 11.08 20.27
CA SER A 131 9.07 10.05 21.30
C SER A 131 8.31 10.56 22.55
N ARG A 132 8.59 11.78 22.99
CA ARG A 132 7.87 12.40 24.12
C ARG A 132 6.40 12.65 23.84
N GLU A 133 6.06 13.09 22.62
CA GLU A 133 4.66 13.39 22.24
C GLU A 133 3.86 12.12 21.97
N THR A 134 4.46 11.09 21.37
CA THR A 134 3.76 9.84 20.98
C THR A 134 3.81 8.76 22.04
N GLY A 135 4.80 8.80 22.94
CA GLY A 135 5.07 7.74 23.92
C GLY A 135 5.68 6.47 23.29
N ILE A 136 6.18 6.55 22.06
CA ILE A 136 6.82 5.43 21.33
C ILE A 136 8.33 5.52 21.56
N ALA A 137 8.99 4.37 21.74
CA ALA A 137 10.44 4.32 21.90
C ALA A 137 11.17 4.88 20.65
N THR A 138 12.33 5.49 20.85
CA THR A 138 13.11 6.12 19.76
C THR A 138 13.50 5.13 18.67
N GLU A 139 13.83 3.89 19.06
CA GLU A 139 14.18 2.80 18.17
C GLU A 139 13.00 2.42 17.27
N ASP A 140 11.80 2.32 17.84
CA ASP A 140 10.58 2.01 17.08
C ASP A 140 10.20 3.13 16.11
N ILE A 141 10.46 4.39 16.47
CA ILE A 141 10.25 5.54 15.58
C ILE A 141 11.18 5.46 14.38
N ILE A 142 12.47 5.13 14.59
CA ILE A 142 13.46 5.00 13.52
C ILE A 142 13.01 3.88 12.55
N VAL A 143 12.71 2.68 13.06
CA VAL A 143 12.21 1.56 12.25
C VAL A 143 10.95 1.94 11.48
N THR A 144 10.07 2.73 12.10
CA THR A 144 8.82 3.18 11.48
C THR A 144 9.07 4.17 10.35
N MET A 145 10.04 5.07 10.50
CA MET A 145 10.41 6.05 9.46
C MET A 145 11.08 5.35 8.28
N GLU A 146 12.02 4.45 8.52
CA GLU A 146 12.68 3.64 7.49
C GLU A 146 11.68 2.76 6.72
N ALA A 147 10.71 2.15 7.42
CA ALA A 147 9.67 1.36 6.79
C ALA A 147 8.70 2.18 5.92
N GLY A 148 8.62 3.49 6.13
CA GLY A 148 7.80 4.42 5.35
C GLY A 148 8.45 4.86 4.04
N ASP A 149 9.72 4.59 3.84
CA ASP A 149 10.43 4.98 2.64
C ASP A 149 9.91 4.24 1.40
N CYS A 150 9.77 5.00 0.30
CA CYS A 150 9.31 4.44 -0.96
C CYS A 150 10.38 3.54 -1.58
N VAL A 151 9.95 2.39 -2.11
CA VAL A 151 10.81 1.51 -2.91
C VAL A 151 11.16 2.22 -4.21
N GLU A 152 12.45 2.34 -4.48
CA GLU A 152 12.94 2.93 -5.72
C GLU A 152 13.23 1.86 -6.77
N SER A 153 13.07 2.22 -8.06
CA SER A 153 13.45 1.33 -9.16
C SER A 153 14.97 1.23 -9.29
N ILE A 154 15.49 0.03 -9.41
CA ILE A 154 16.92 -0.20 -9.70
C ILE A 154 17.36 0.34 -11.08
N TYR A 155 16.41 0.53 -11.99
CA TYR A 155 16.63 1.14 -13.30
C TYR A 155 16.42 2.66 -13.31
N LYS A 156 16.22 3.27 -12.13
CA LYS A 156 16.15 4.73 -12.01
C LYS A 156 17.47 5.34 -12.49
N THR A 157 17.37 6.28 -13.41
CA THR A 157 18.54 7.04 -13.90
C THR A 157 19.01 8.02 -12.83
N ILE A 158 20.30 7.98 -12.54
CA ILE A 158 20.97 8.92 -11.65
C ILE A 158 21.91 9.76 -12.51
N TYR A 159 21.70 11.07 -12.49
CA TYR A 159 22.60 11.99 -13.19
C TYR A 159 23.91 12.12 -12.42
N GLN A 160 25.03 11.84 -13.11
CA GLN A 160 26.36 12.20 -12.60
C GLN A 160 26.67 13.64 -12.94
N LYS A 161 27.62 14.25 -12.21
CA LYS A 161 28.10 15.62 -12.46
C LYS A 161 28.61 15.84 -13.89
N ASP A 162 28.98 14.76 -14.57
CA ASP A 162 29.52 14.77 -15.94
C ASP A 162 28.43 14.65 -17.03
N GLY A 163 27.15 14.71 -16.66
CA GLY A 163 26.01 14.67 -17.60
C GLY A 163 25.68 13.30 -18.19
N ASN A 164 26.40 12.24 -17.81
CA ASN A 164 26.08 10.87 -18.23
C ASN A 164 24.94 10.28 -17.38
N GLU A 165 23.97 9.69 -18.05
CA GLU A 165 22.90 8.91 -17.41
C GLU A 165 23.45 7.52 -17.02
N VAL A 166 23.43 7.21 -15.72
CA VAL A 166 23.83 5.90 -15.18
C VAL A 166 22.66 5.36 -14.38
N CYS A 167 22.33 4.09 -14.56
CA CYS A 167 21.29 3.43 -13.78
C CYS A 167 21.75 3.15 -12.33
N LEU A 168 20.81 3.11 -11.39
CA LEU A 168 21.12 2.76 -10.00
C LEU A 168 21.79 1.38 -9.90
N ILE A 169 21.38 0.42 -10.73
CA ILE A 169 21.95 -0.94 -10.78
C ILE A 169 23.45 -0.94 -11.08
N ASP A 170 23.95 -0.01 -11.89
CA ASP A 170 25.34 0.08 -12.27
C ASP A 170 26.25 0.58 -11.14
N LYS A 171 25.63 1.17 -10.09
CA LYS A 171 26.34 1.67 -8.89
C LYS A 171 26.27 0.71 -7.71
N LEU A 172 25.41 -0.30 -7.77
CA LEU A 172 25.28 -1.29 -6.70
C LEU A 172 26.43 -2.30 -6.80
N GLU A 173 27.27 -2.31 -5.79
CA GLU A 173 28.33 -3.32 -5.66
C GLU A 173 27.70 -4.69 -5.33
N GLY A 174 28.01 -5.69 -6.14
CA GLY A 174 27.68 -7.08 -5.83
C GLY A 174 28.42 -7.54 -4.57
N LYS A 175 27.72 -8.08 -3.59
CA LYS A 175 28.30 -8.68 -2.38
C LYS A 175 29.05 -10.00 -2.65
N ASP A 176 28.91 -10.55 -3.84
CA ASP A 176 29.70 -11.71 -4.23
C ASP A 176 31.15 -11.27 -4.38
N GLY A 177 31.99 -11.78 -3.49
CA GLY A 177 33.45 -11.59 -3.55
C GLY A 177 33.88 -11.94 -4.95
N GLY A 178 34.08 -10.89 -5.74
CA GLY A 178 34.08 -10.93 -7.17
C GLY A 178 34.96 -12.01 -7.71
N SER A 179 34.67 -12.46 -8.93
CA SER A 179 35.52 -13.39 -9.71
C SER A 179 37.03 -13.06 -9.60
N ASP A 180 37.34 -11.79 -9.31
CA ASP A 180 38.68 -11.30 -9.05
C ASP A 180 39.35 -11.93 -7.81
N SER A 181 38.61 -12.18 -6.72
CA SER A 181 39.14 -12.88 -5.53
C SER A 181 39.36 -14.36 -5.82
N ILE A 182 38.50 -15.01 -6.60
CA ILE A 182 38.62 -16.40 -7.02
C ILE A 182 39.80 -16.54 -8.00
N ILE A 183 39.95 -15.60 -8.95
CA ILE A 183 41.08 -15.56 -9.88
C ILE A 183 42.40 -15.33 -9.15
N ALA A 184 42.44 -14.42 -8.16
CA ALA A 184 43.63 -14.15 -7.37
C ALA A 184 44.05 -15.37 -6.55
N VAL A 185 43.11 -16.08 -5.91
CA VAL A 185 43.39 -17.32 -5.17
C VAL A 185 43.88 -18.43 -6.11
N SER A 186 43.23 -18.59 -7.27
CA SER A 186 43.63 -19.58 -8.28
C SER A 186 45.02 -19.29 -8.84
N TYR A 187 45.37 -18.01 -9.09
CA TYR A 187 46.68 -17.60 -9.59
C TYR A 187 47.78 -17.82 -8.56
N THR A 188 47.53 -17.48 -7.30
CA THR A 188 48.53 -17.74 -6.22
C THR A 188 48.75 -19.22 -6.00
N HIS A 189 47.73 -20.07 -6.13
CA HIS A 189 47.85 -21.52 -6.02
C HIS A 189 48.64 -22.13 -7.17
N LEU A 190 48.42 -21.69 -8.41
CA LEU A 190 49.21 -22.12 -9.57
C LEU A 190 50.67 -21.73 -9.45
N ARG A 191 50.97 -20.49 -9.02
CA ARG A 191 52.31 -19.98 -8.84
C ARG A 191 53.06 -20.73 -7.73
N ALA A 192 52.40 -21.13 -6.65
CA ALA A 192 52.97 -21.96 -5.58
C ALA A 192 53.31 -23.36 -6.08
N HIS A 193 52.52 -23.93 -6.99
CA HIS A 193 52.79 -25.22 -7.62
C HIS A 193 53.97 -25.19 -8.61
N GLU A 194 54.17 -24.09 -9.33
CA GLU A 194 55.29 -23.93 -10.25
C GLU A 194 56.61 -23.77 -9.49
N THR A 195 56.65 -23.07 -8.38
CA THR A 195 57.85 -22.90 -7.55
C THR A 195 58.30 -24.20 -6.89
N LEU A 196 57.38 -25.12 -6.58
CA LEU A 196 57.70 -26.47 -6.05
C LEU A 196 58.22 -27.44 -7.11
N ARG A 197 58.10 -27.16 -8.40
CA ARG A 197 58.62 -27.99 -9.49
C ARG A 197 60.05 -27.66 -9.89
N HIS A 198 60.59 -26.56 -9.40
CA HIS A 198 61.95 -26.07 -9.70
C HIS A 198 62.93 -26.21 -8.52
N LEU A 199 62.57 -26.96 -7.47
CA LEU A 199 63.40 -27.42 -6.40
C LEU A 199 63.58 -28.92 -6.55
#